data_4bc0bb2717fce58fe6111fe630cb4bf9
#
_entry.id   4bc0bb2717fce58fe6111fe630cb4bf9
#
_cell.length_a   1.000
_cell.length_b   1.000
_cell.length_c   1.000
_cell.angle_alpha   90.00
_cell.angle_beta   90.00
_cell.angle_gamma   90.00
#
_symmetry.space_group_name_H-M   'P 1'
#
loop_
_entity.id
_entity.type
_entity.pdbx_description
1 polymer ?
#
loop_
_entity_poly.entity_id
_entity_poly.type
_entity_poly.pdbx_seq_one_letter_code
_entity_poly.pdbx_strand_id
1 'polypeptide(L)'
;MRIEHALRLHGARRVHVRGFLLRFDQEPLRLCAQLLESFPPQCGGPSLVVEGLNIDSLSDIIRGGDCAWSARPVELDGIVDDGILQVADAVD
;
A
#
# COMPACT_ATOMS: atom_id res chain seq x y z
N MET A 1 -11.95 4.40 -2.29
CA MET A 1 -12.03 3.24 -3.21
C MET A 1 -11.34 2.06 -2.59
N ARG A 2 -11.88 0.89 -2.77
CA ARG A 2 -11.26 -0.35 -2.32
C ARG A 2 -10.20 -0.82 -3.32
N ILE A 3 -9.18 -1.49 -2.82
CA ILE A 3 -8.09 -2.00 -3.65
C ILE A 3 -8.59 -2.94 -4.75
N GLU A 4 -9.53 -3.84 -4.43
CA GLU A 4 -10.08 -4.76 -5.42
C GLU A 4 -10.77 -4.04 -6.58
N HIS A 5 -11.39 -2.90 -6.31
CA HIS A 5 -12.00 -2.08 -7.35
C HIS A 5 -10.92 -1.45 -8.23
N ALA A 6 -9.86 -0.92 -7.61
CA ALA A 6 -8.75 -0.32 -8.35
C ALA A 6 -8.08 -1.32 -9.28
N LEU A 7 -7.98 -2.58 -8.86
CA LEU A 7 -7.39 -3.64 -9.68
C LEU A 7 -8.20 -3.99 -10.92
N ARG A 8 -9.50 -3.66 -10.93
CA ARG A 8 -10.39 -3.93 -12.07
C ARG A 8 -10.42 -2.82 -13.10
N LEU A 9 -9.81 -1.69 -12.81
CA LEU A 9 -9.80 -0.55 -13.73
C LEU A 9 -8.87 -0.84 -14.91
N HIS A 10 -9.28 -0.37 -16.08
CA HIS A 10 -8.51 -0.49 -17.31
C HIS A 10 -7.84 0.82 -17.64
N GLY A 11 -6.55 0.75 -18.01
CA GLY A 11 -5.75 1.92 -18.33
C GLY A 11 -5.43 2.74 -17.08
N ALA A 12 -4.72 3.83 -17.28
CA ALA A 12 -4.32 4.71 -16.18
C ALA A 12 -5.55 5.49 -15.66
N ARG A 13 -5.80 5.39 -14.36
CA ARG A 13 -6.94 6.03 -13.70
C ARG A 13 -6.50 6.70 -12.42
N ARG A 14 -6.99 7.92 -12.22
CA ARG A 14 -6.79 8.60 -10.95
C ARG A 14 -7.71 8.01 -9.89
N VAL A 15 -7.13 7.66 -8.73
CA VAL A 15 -7.85 6.98 -7.67
C VAL A 15 -7.46 7.52 -6.29
N HIS A 16 -8.36 7.31 -5.35
CA HIS A 16 -8.10 7.49 -3.92
C HIS A 16 -8.39 6.16 -3.26
N VAL A 17 -7.35 5.51 -2.71
CA VAL A 17 -7.47 4.16 -2.17
C VAL A 17 -7.00 4.12 -0.72
N ARG A 18 -7.57 3.21 0.04
CA ARG A 18 -7.24 3.00 1.45
C ARG A 18 -6.77 1.57 1.66
N GLY A 19 -5.74 1.41 2.47
CA GLY A 19 -5.23 0.11 2.82
C GLY A 19 -4.05 0.20 3.76
N PHE A 20 -3.42 -0.93 4.01
CA PHE A 20 -2.24 -1.04 4.88
C PHE A 20 -0.97 -1.12 4.03
N LEU A 21 0.01 -0.31 4.37
CA LEU A 21 1.32 -0.39 3.71
C LEU A 21 2.14 -1.51 4.31
N LEU A 22 2.85 -2.22 3.45
CA LEU A 22 3.74 -3.31 3.84
C LEU A 22 4.90 -3.39 2.88
N ARG A 23 6.11 -3.48 3.41
CA ARG A 23 7.32 -3.70 2.62
C ARG A 23 8.23 -4.68 3.34
N PHE A 24 8.61 -5.73 2.63
CA PHE A 24 9.68 -6.63 3.06
C PHE A 24 10.97 -6.19 2.37
N ASP A 25 11.98 -5.94 3.15
CA ASP A 25 13.37 -5.69 2.75
C ASP A 25 13.52 -5.10 1.32
N GLN A 26 13.93 -5.93 0.34
CA GLN A 26 14.19 -5.51 -1.04
C GLN A 26 12.95 -5.56 -1.94
N GLU A 27 11.82 -5.96 -1.41
CA GLU A 27 10.60 -6.08 -2.21
C GLU A 27 9.92 -4.72 -2.41
N PRO A 28 9.10 -4.58 -3.46
CA PRO A 28 8.34 -3.36 -3.66
C PRO A 28 7.37 -3.09 -2.51
N LEU A 29 7.14 -1.82 -2.23
CA LEU A 29 6.10 -1.41 -1.29
C LEU A 29 4.74 -1.83 -1.82
N ARG A 30 3.89 -2.34 -0.93
CA ARG A 30 2.53 -2.77 -1.29
C ARG A 30 1.51 -2.08 -0.41
N LEU A 31 0.34 -1.85 -1.00
CA LEU A 31 -0.85 -1.43 -0.27
C LEU A 31 -1.77 -2.64 -0.21
N CYS A 32 -2.00 -3.16 0.99
CA CYS A 32 -2.75 -4.39 1.23
C CYS A 32 -4.16 -4.08 1.73
N ALA A 33 -5.14 -4.87 1.30
CA ALA A 33 -6.51 -4.72 1.79
C ALA A 33 -6.58 -4.94 3.30
N GLN A 34 -5.77 -5.85 3.82
CA GLN A 34 -5.64 -6.10 5.25
C GLN A 34 -4.26 -6.68 5.55
N LEU A 35 -3.88 -6.63 6.82
CA LEU A 35 -2.69 -7.33 7.30
C LEU A 35 -3.14 -8.53 8.13
N LEU A 36 -2.53 -9.68 7.87
CA LEU A 36 -2.80 -10.89 8.64
C LEU A 36 -2.01 -10.85 9.94
N GLU A 37 -2.61 -11.37 11.01
CA GLU A 37 -1.99 -11.41 12.31
C GLU A 37 -0.89 -12.47 12.35
N SER A 38 0.32 -12.01 12.09
CA SER A 38 1.53 -12.81 12.18
C SER A 38 2.68 -11.86 12.47
N PHE A 39 3.85 -12.38 12.78
CA PHE A 39 5.03 -11.55 12.98
C PHE A 39 6.19 -12.10 12.15
N PRO A 40 6.64 -11.37 11.12
CA PRO A 40 6.07 -10.11 10.64
C PRO A 40 4.69 -10.31 10.00
N PRO A 41 3.87 -9.26 9.92
CA PRO A 41 2.56 -9.38 9.28
C PRO A 41 2.69 -9.68 7.80
N GLN A 42 1.61 -10.22 7.24
CA GLN A 42 1.55 -10.55 5.81
C GLN A 42 0.38 -9.84 5.16
N CYS A 43 0.52 -9.57 3.88
CA CYS A 43 -0.55 -9.00 3.08
C CYS A 43 -1.70 -9.99 2.98
N GLY A 44 -2.89 -9.55 3.34
CA GLY A 44 -4.11 -10.34 3.18
C GLY A 44 -5.01 -9.69 2.15
N GLY A 45 -5.71 -10.51 1.36
CA GLY A 45 -6.59 -10.03 0.31
C GLY A 45 -5.82 -9.40 -0.86
N PRO A 46 -6.52 -8.64 -1.70
CA PRO A 46 -5.88 -7.98 -2.84
C PRO A 46 -4.89 -6.90 -2.41
N SER A 47 -3.91 -6.64 -3.25
CA SER A 47 -2.90 -5.61 -3.00
C SER A 47 -2.51 -4.88 -4.29
N LEU A 48 -2.00 -3.66 -4.11
CA LEU A 48 -1.39 -2.88 -5.19
C LEU A 48 0.09 -2.72 -4.90
N VAL A 49 0.90 -2.73 -5.94
CA VAL A 49 2.29 -2.28 -5.83
C VAL A 49 2.26 -0.76 -5.77
N VAL A 50 3.03 -0.16 -4.87
CA VAL A 50 3.06 1.30 -4.66
C VAL A 50 4.40 1.85 -5.08
N GLU A 51 4.38 2.86 -5.93
CA GLU A 51 5.56 3.59 -6.36
C GLU A 51 5.41 5.08 -6.05
N GLY A 52 6.53 5.76 -5.90
CA GLY A 52 6.53 7.20 -5.66
C GLY A 52 6.24 7.60 -4.21
N LEU A 53 6.32 6.66 -3.28
CA LEU A 53 6.10 6.93 -1.86
C LEU A 53 7.27 6.41 -1.04
N ASN A 54 7.82 7.28 -0.21
CA ASN A 54 8.80 6.87 0.79
C ASN A 54 8.07 6.55 2.09
N ILE A 55 8.04 5.27 2.46
CA ILE A 55 7.37 4.82 3.68
C ILE A 55 7.94 5.49 4.93
N ASP A 56 9.22 5.88 4.89
CA ASP A 56 9.87 6.53 6.03
C ASP A 56 9.35 7.96 6.28
N SER A 57 8.65 8.54 5.32
CA SER A 57 8.07 9.87 5.46
C SER A 57 6.75 9.89 6.22
N LEU A 58 6.19 8.72 6.49
CA LEU A 58 4.89 8.60 7.14
C LEU A 58 5.05 8.36 8.64
N SER A 59 4.05 8.82 9.40
CA SER A 59 3.94 8.50 10.82
C SER A 59 3.35 7.10 11.01
N ASP A 60 3.43 6.57 12.23
CA ASP A 60 2.83 5.28 12.60
C ASP A 60 3.35 4.08 11.78
N ILE A 61 4.59 4.15 11.34
CA ILE A 61 5.23 3.03 10.67
C ILE A 61 5.95 2.17 11.72
N ILE A 62 5.66 0.89 11.72
CA ILE A 62 6.27 -0.08 12.61
C ILE A 62 7.34 -0.84 11.83
N ARG A 63 8.48 -1.06 12.46
CA ARG A 63 9.56 -1.85 11.87
C ARG A 63 9.84 -3.05 12.74
N GLY A 64 9.97 -4.20 12.09
CA GLY A 64 10.30 -5.44 12.79
C GLY A 64 11.06 -6.37 11.85
N GLY A 65 12.30 -6.71 12.19
CA GLY A 65 13.15 -7.49 11.31
C GLY A 65 13.36 -6.78 9.99
N ASP A 66 13.10 -7.46 8.88
CA ASP A 66 13.26 -6.94 7.53
C ASP A 66 11.94 -6.37 6.97
N CYS A 67 10.98 -6.11 7.83
CA CYS A 67 9.66 -5.68 7.42
C CYS A 67 9.30 -4.32 8.01
N ALA A 68 8.57 -3.51 7.24
CA ALA A 68 7.99 -2.26 7.71
C ALA A 68 6.53 -2.23 7.27
N TRP A 69 5.65 -1.77 8.17
CA TRP A 69 4.22 -1.72 7.85
C TRP A 69 3.55 -0.57 8.58
N SER A 70 2.39 -0.15 8.09
CA SER A 70 1.61 0.88 8.76
C SER A 70 0.78 0.27 9.88
N ALA A 71 0.79 0.92 11.05
CA ALA A 71 0.00 0.48 12.20
C ALA A 71 -1.49 0.63 11.94
N ARG A 72 -1.87 1.58 11.09
CA ARG A 72 -3.25 1.89 10.74
C ARG A 72 -3.39 2.00 9.23
N PRO A 73 -4.61 1.90 8.70
CA PRO A 73 -4.81 2.10 7.27
C PRO A 73 -4.39 3.51 6.86
N VAL A 74 -3.82 3.62 5.67
CA VAL A 74 -3.46 4.90 5.07
C VAL A 74 -4.32 5.14 3.83
N GLU A 75 -4.45 6.40 3.45
CA GLU A 75 -5.17 6.80 2.25
C GLU A 75 -4.18 7.41 1.28
N LEU A 76 -4.22 6.93 0.04
CA LEU A 76 -3.28 7.35 -1.00
C LEU A 76 -4.04 7.84 -2.22
N ASP A 77 -3.61 8.99 -2.74
CA ASP A 77 -4.06 9.51 -4.03
C ASP A 77 -3.00 9.27 -5.06
N GLY A 78 -3.41 8.85 -6.23
CA GLY A 78 -2.48 8.63 -7.31
C GLY A 78 -3.14 8.09 -8.54
N ILE A 79 -2.32 7.56 -9.43
CA ILE A 79 -2.78 6.95 -10.67
C ILE A 79 -2.48 5.46 -10.60
N VAL A 80 -3.51 4.65 -10.76
CA VAL A 80 -3.37 3.20 -10.85
C VAL A 80 -3.37 2.78 -12.31
N ASP A 81 -2.45 1.89 -12.65
CA ASP A 81 -2.39 1.27 -13.96
C ASP A 81 -1.74 -0.10 -13.79
N ASP A 82 -2.45 -1.12 -14.26
CA ASP A 82 -1.96 -2.51 -14.24
C ASP A 82 -1.48 -2.96 -12.86
N GLY A 83 -2.24 -2.65 -11.83
CA GLY A 83 -1.95 -3.07 -10.46
C GLY A 83 -0.86 -2.29 -9.75
N ILE A 84 -0.37 -1.22 -10.36
CA ILE A 84 0.65 -0.34 -9.79
C ILE A 84 0.05 1.02 -9.51
N LEU A 85 0.20 1.51 -8.29
CA LEU A 85 -0.25 2.83 -7.88
C LEU A 85 0.94 3.78 -7.83
N GLN A 86 0.93 4.78 -8.70
CA GLN A 86 1.89 5.90 -8.64
C GLN A 86 1.30 6.95 -7.71
N VAL A 87 1.89 7.13 -6.56
CA VAL A 87 1.35 8.01 -5.53
C VAL A 87 1.66 9.46 -5.86
N ALA A 88 0.61 10.29 -5.86
CA ALA A 88 0.74 11.75 -5.98
C ALA A 88 0.70 12.40 -4.60
N ASP A 89 -0.08 11.85 -3.67
CA ASP A 89 -0.24 12.40 -2.34
C ASP A 89 -0.60 11.30 -1.35
N ALA A 90 -0.21 11.48 -0.10
CA ALA A 90 -0.44 10.50 0.96
C ALA A 90 -0.97 11.20 2.21
N VAL A 91 -2.02 10.62 2.79
CA VAL A 91 -2.59 11.06 4.06
C VAL A 91 -2.56 9.90 5.03
N ASP A 92 -1.84 10.06 6.13
CA ASP A 92 -1.73 9.02 7.16
C ASP A 92 -2.50 9.34 8.44
#